data_4a772a48c38a691874086a4b336fc157
#
_entry.id   4a772a48c38a691874086a4b336fc157
#
_cell.length_a   1.000
_cell.length_b   1.000
_cell.length_c   1.000
_cell.angle_alpha   90.00
_cell.angle_beta   90.00
_cell.angle_gamma   90.00
#
_symmetry.space_group_name_H-M   'P 1'
#
loop_
_entity.id
_entity.type
_entity.pdbx_description
1 polymer ?
#
loop_
_entity_poly.entity_id
_entity_poly.type
_entity_poly.pdbx_seq_one_letter_code
_entity_poly.pdbx_strand_id
1 'polypeptide(L)'
;MFVADHHTTEQLQELTRALPQKRIWRRAQAVLLAKQGRTAQDIADALGCSLKAVKNWVAQYNAGGIAALQDQPRSGRPPLLDPAHYPRLKQRLGAPPRPEDGVCTLRGLDIRRILEHEFGVLMSLQAVYDLLQRLGYSDLMPRPQHEDANPEVQAFFKEIVVEQIDAIAQQHPDRELRVYFEDEARFGTQGTITRVWAPKGSRPRAVRQNGREWLYVLMAVCVGTGAASALIMPELNTGVLNLFLEQFSRELPAGVHAVLIWDGAGYHTSGDLVVPSNVSLIQLPPYSPELNPVENLWHYLRAHHWSNREYEGYPDLQREAVRSVCAVCDDAERLKSVCNAEYVQQRA
;
A
#
# COMPACT_ATOMS: atom_id res chain seq x y z
N MET A 1 -16.93 -14.26 -52.35
CA MET A 1 -17.41 -13.33 -51.26
C MET A 1 -16.46 -12.16 -51.27
N PHE A 2 -16.96 -10.92 -51.18
CA PHE A 2 -16.10 -9.71 -51.19
C PHE A 2 -15.35 -9.58 -49.87
N VAL A 3 -14.03 -9.34 -49.95
CA VAL A 3 -13.16 -9.06 -48.82
C VAL A 3 -12.40 -7.78 -49.10
N ALA A 4 -12.53 -6.79 -48.20
CA ALA A 4 -11.90 -5.48 -48.31
C ALA A 4 -10.35 -5.57 -48.24
N ASP A 5 -9.67 -4.61 -48.91
CA ASP A 5 -8.20 -4.61 -49.03
C ASP A 5 -7.50 -3.93 -47.85
N HIS A 6 -7.86 -4.32 -46.61
CA HIS A 6 -7.16 -3.86 -45.41
C HIS A 6 -5.73 -4.45 -45.30
N HIS A 7 -5.53 -5.70 -45.80
CA HIS A 7 -4.24 -6.42 -45.79
C HIS A 7 -4.09 -7.26 -47.04
N THR A 8 -2.89 -7.47 -47.54
CA THR A 8 -2.63 -8.46 -48.58
C THR A 8 -2.85 -9.88 -48.05
N THR A 9 -2.91 -10.87 -48.95
CA THR A 9 -3.07 -12.28 -48.56
C THR A 9 -1.92 -12.74 -47.66
N GLU A 10 -0.70 -12.33 -48.02
CA GLU A 10 0.55 -12.66 -47.29
C GLU A 10 0.53 -12.03 -45.88
N GLN A 11 0.21 -10.74 -45.80
CA GLN A 11 0.10 -10.02 -44.52
C GLN A 11 -0.96 -10.65 -43.60
N LEU A 12 -2.14 -10.99 -44.17
CA LEU A 12 -3.21 -11.62 -43.40
C LEU A 12 -2.81 -13.04 -42.94
N GLN A 13 -2.04 -13.77 -43.73
CA GLN A 13 -1.53 -15.09 -43.34
C GLN A 13 -0.52 -15.00 -42.21
N GLU A 14 0.40 -14.03 -42.25
CA GLU A 14 1.38 -13.78 -41.21
C GLU A 14 0.69 -13.33 -39.88
N LEU A 15 -0.22 -12.36 -39.94
CA LEU A 15 -1.02 -11.93 -38.82
C LEU A 15 -1.82 -13.07 -38.20
N THR A 16 -2.45 -13.90 -39.04
CA THR A 16 -3.22 -15.06 -38.56
C THR A 16 -2.35 -16.06 -37.80
N ARG A 17 -1.09 -16.31 -38.28
CA ARG A 17 -0.14 -17.19 -37.59
C ARG A 17 0.28 -16.64 -36.21
N ALA A 18 0.36 -15.31 -36.05
CA ALA A 18 0.77 -14.65 -34.82
C ALA A 18 -0.33 -14.55 -33.76
N LEU A 19 -1.59 -14.88 -34.11
CA LEU A 19 -2.73 -14.73 -33.17
C LEU A 19 -2.75 -15.85 -32.14
N PRO A 20 -2.56 -15.54 -30.83
CA PRO A 20 -2.52 -16.56 -29.78
C PRO A 20 -3.90 -17.10 -29.38
N GLN A 21 -4.97 -16.32 -29.67
CA GLN A 21 -6.33 -16.66 -29.26
C GLN A 21 -7.05 -17.48 -30.33
N LYS A 22 -7.37 -18.74 -30.02
CA LYS A 22 -8.04 -19.69 -30.92
C LYS A 22 -9.31 -19.13 -31.58
N ARG A 23 -10.09 -18.31 -30.87
CA ARG A 23 -11.32 -17.69 -31.41
C ARG A 23 -11.02 -16.67 -32.50
N ILE A 24 -10.09 -15.76 -32.24
CA ILE A 24 -9.73 -14.69 -33.20
C ILE A 24 -9.00 -15.31 -34.38
N TRP A 25 -8.10 -16.26 -34.15
CA TRP A 25 -7.46 -17.05 -35.18
C TRP A 25 -8.47 -17.68 -36.14
N ARG A 26 -9.53 -18.34 -35.63
CA ARG A 26 -10.57 -18.95 -36.43
C ARG A 26 -11.31 -17.94 -37.32
N ARG A 27 -11.59 -16.73 -36.80
CA ARG A 27 -12.21 -15.64 -37.54
C ARG A 27 -11.28 -15.10 -38.62
N ALA A 28 -10.01 -14.85 -38.29
CA ALA A 28 -9.00 -14.40 -39.23
C ALA A 28 -8.76 -15.44 -40.34
N GLN A 29 -8.71 -16.73 -40.00
CA GLN A 29 -8.60 -17.83 -40.96
C GLN A 29 -9.79 -17.87 -41.94
N ALA A 30 -11.01 -17.60 -41.46
CA ALA A 30 -12.18 -17.51 -42.33
C ALA A 30 -12.04 -16.37 -43.34
N VAL A 31 -11.54 -15.22 -42.93
CA VAL A 31 -11.29 -14.08 -43.83
C VAL A 31 -10.17 -14.39 -44.82
N LEU A 32 -9.10 -15.02 -44.38
CA LEU A 32 -8.00 -15.44 -45.25
C LEU A 32 -8.48 -16.39 -46.40
N LEU A 33 -9.23 -17.41 -45.99
CA LEU A 33 -9.82 -18.35 -46.96
C LEU A 33 -10.79 -17.66 -47.95
N ALA A 34 -11.56 -16.70 -47.47
CA ALA A 34 -12.45 -15.89 -48.29
C ALA A 34 -11.67 -15.02 -49.30
N LYS A 35 -10.53 -14.44 -48.88
CA LYS A 35 -9.65 -13.65 -49.75
C LYS A 35 -8.95 -14.53 -50.81
N GLN A 36 -8.73 -15.80 -50.48
CA GLN A 36 -8.22 -16.82 -51.43
C GLN A 36 -9.29 -17.35 -52.40
N GLY A 37 -10.51 -16.80 -52.38
CA GLY A 37 -11.59 -17.12 -53.31
C GLY A 37 -12.49 -18.31 -52.93
N ARG A 38 -12.34 -18.85 -51.72
CA ARG A 38 -13.21 -19.93 -51.22
C ARG A 38 -14.65 -19.41 -51.02
N THR A 39 -15.63 -20.28 -51.26
CA THR A 39 -17.03 -19.97 -50.95
C THR A 39 -17.31 -19.95 -49.47
N ALA A 40 -18.34 -19.22 -49.05
CA ALA A 40 -18.71 -19.19 -47.61
C ALA A 40 -19.12 -20.55 -47.05
N GLN A 41 -19.65 -21.43 -47.92
CA GLN A 41 -20.01 -22.81 -47.53
C GLN A 41 -18.73 -23.64 -47.30
N ASP A 42 -17.77 -23.62 -48.26
CA ASP A 42 -16.50 -24.36 -48.10
C ASP A 42 -15.74 -23.94 -46.84
N ILE A 43 -15.79 -22.63 -46.51
CA ILE A 43 -15.14 -22.08 -45.31
C ILE A 43 -15.85 -22.58 -44.03
N ALA A 44 -17.19 -22.57 -44.05
CA ALA A 44 -18.00 -23.03 -42.93
C ALA A 44 -17.73 -24.50 -42.63
N ASP A 45 -17.67 -25.33 -43.65
CA ASP A 45 -17.38 -26.77 -43.56
C ASP A 45 -15.93 -27.01 -43.08
N ALA A 46 -14.95 -26.30 -43.66
CA ALA A 46 -13.52 -26.43 -43.29
C ALA A 46 -13.23 -26.00 -41.85
N LEU A 47 -13.93 -24.97 -41.34
CA LEU A 47 -13.74 -24.44 -39.99
C LEU A 47 -14.74 -25.01 -38.98
N GLY A 48 -15.68 -25.86 -39.37
CA GLY A 48 -16.70 -26.43 -38.50
C GLY A 48 -17.60 -25.35 -37.85
N CYS A 49 -18.10 -24.39 -38.62
CA CYS A 49 -18.93 -23.30 -38.13
C CYS A 49 -20.13 -23.03 -39.04
N SER A 50 -21.07 -22.18 -38.62
CA SER A 50 -22.22 -21.86 -39.42
C SER A 50 -21.86 -20.89 -40.57
N LEU A 51 -22.55 -21.02 -41.68
CA LEU A 51 -22.46 -20.09 -42.82
C LEU A 51 -22.68 -18.62 -42.41
N LYS A 52 -23.61 -18.40 -41.47
CA LYS A 52 -23.89 -17.08 -40.89
C LYS A 52 -22.66 -16.50 -40.15
N ALA A 53 -21.92 -17.34 -39.40
CA ALA A 53 -20.73 -16.91 -38.71
C ALA A 53 -19.65 -16.45 -39.68
N VAL A 54 -19.37 -17.20 -40.75
CA VAL A 54 -18.41 -16.82 -41.80
C VAL A 54 -18.77 -15.47 -42.40
N LYS A 55 -20.04 -15.29 -42.83
CA LYS A 55 -20.50 -14.02 -43.40
C LYS A 55 -20.32 -12.85 -42.41
N ASN A 56 -20.64 -13.05 -41.15
CA ASN A 56 -20.48 -12.00 -40.13
C ASN A 56 -19.01 -11.65 -39.90
N TRP A 57 -18.10 -12.61 -39.85
CA TRP A 57 -16.67 -12.36 -39.64
C TRP A 57 -16.07 -11.59 -40.82
N VAL A 58 -16.42 -11.96 -42.05
CA VAL A 58 -16.00 -11.19 -43.24
C VAL A 58 -16.55 -9.80 -43.24
N ALA A 59 -17.84 -9.60 -42.86
CA ALA A 59 -18.44 -8.28 -42.74
C ALA A 59 -17.73 -7.43 -41.65
N GLN A 60 -17.41 -8.00 -40.50
CA GLN A 60 -16.63 -7.34 -39.43
C GLN A 60 -15.25 -6.93 -39.94
N TYR A 61 -14.55 -7.83 -40.62
CA TYR A 61 -13.26 -7.52 -41.21
C TYR A 61 -13.34 -6.41 -42.25
N ASN A 62 -14.34 -6.43 -43.12
CA ASN A 62 -14.54 -5.39 -44.12
C ASN A 62 -14.81 -4.01 -43.50
N ALA A 63 -15.43 -3.96 -42.31
CA ALA A 63 -15.70 -2.74 -41.59
C ALA A 63 -14.48 -2.15 -40.83
N GLY A 64 -13.54 -2.97 -40.31
CA GLY A 64 -12.47 -2.46 -39.45
C GLY A 64 -11.22 -3.35 -39.41
N GLY A 65 -10.99 -4.15 -40.41
CA GLY A 65 -9.80 -4.99 -40.52
C GLY A 65 -9.73 -6.09 -39.41
N ILE A 66 -8.51 -6.55 -39.11
CA ILE A 66 -8.30 -7.62 -38.14
C ILE A 66 -8.69 -7.23 -36.70
N ALA A 67 -8.61 -5.93 -36.36
CA ALA A 67 -9.00 -5.43 -35.05
C ALA A 67 -10.51 -5.60 -34.77
N ALA A 68 -11.34 -5.51 -35.80
CA ALA A 68 -12.78 -5.72 -35.68
C ALA A 68 -13.19 -7.18 -35.46
N LEU A 69 -12.26 -8.12 -35.63
CA LEU A 69 -12.49 -9.53 -35.33
C LEU A 69 -12.36 -9.86 -33.83
N GLN A 70 -11.94 -8.93 -33.01
CA GLN A 70 -11.88 -9.10 -31.55
C GLN A 70 -13.27 -9.21 -30.95
N ASP A 71 -13.37 -9.91 -29.81
CA ASP A 71 -14.64 -9.97 -29.10
C ASP A 71 -14.96 -8.58 -28.52
N GLN A 72 -16.10 -8.04 -28.89
CA GLN A 72 -16.62 -6.82 -28.26
C GLN A 72 -17.10 -7.13 -26.82
N PRO A 73 -16.88 -6.21 -25.87
CA PRO A 73 -17.45 -6.36 -24.54
C PRO A 73 -18.96 -6.55 -24.62
N ARG A 74 -19.46 -7.55 -23.94
CA ARG A 74 -20.92 -7.77 -23.84
C ARG A 74 -21.47 -6.84 -22.79
N SER A 75 -22.65 -6.29 -22.98
CA SER A 75 -23.32 -5.38 -22.05
C SER A 75 -23.61 -6.01 -20.67
N GLY A 76 -23.60 -7.34 -20.58
CA GLY A 76 -23.89 -8.04 -19.34
C GLY A 76 -25.29 -7.78 -18.78
N ARG A 77 -25.53 -8.21 -17.54
CA ARG A 77 -26.74 -7.87 -16.78
C ARG A 77 -26.61 -6.44 -16.26
N PRO A 78 -27.62 -5.58 -16.41
CA PRO A 78 -27.63 -4.25 -15.81
C PRO A 78 -27.36 -4.33 -14.30
N PRO A 79 -26.59 -3.37 -13.73
CA PRO A 79 -26.35 -3.34 -12.29
C PRO A 79 -27.67 -3.11 -11.54
N LEU A 80 -27.80 -3.73 -10.36
CA LEU A 80 -28.99 -3.59 -9.51
C LEU A 80 -29.16 -2.13 -9.02
N LEU A 81 -28.08 -1.47 -8.65
CA LEU A 81 -28.06 -0.04 -8.35
C LEU A 81 -27.64 0.70 -9.62
N ASP A 82 -28.47 1.63 -10.06
CA ASP A 82 -28.17 2.47 -11.22
C ASP A 82 -26.85 3.27 -10.96
N PRO A 83 -25.90 3.27 -11.89
CA PRO A 83 -24.67 4.06 -11.78
C PRO A 83 -24.89 5.54 -11.48
N ALA A 84 -26.01 6.12 -11.89
CA ALA A 84 -26.39 7.49 -11.55
C ALA A 84 -26.45 7.74 -10.03
N HIS A 85 -26.68 6.71 -9.22
CA HIS A 85 -26.74 6.80 -7.76
C HIS A 85 -25.36 6.62 -7.07
N TYR A 86 -24.30 6.22 -7.80
CA TYR A 86 -22.99 5.99 -7.19
C TYR A 86 -22.40 7.22 -6.47
N PRO A 87 -22.48 8.45 -7.00
CA PRO A 87 -21.99 9.63 -6.28
C PRO A 87 -22.71 9.84 -4.92
N ARG A 88 -24.04 9.70 -4.90
CA ARG A 88 -24.85 9.82 -3.69
C ARG A 88 -24.50 8.72 -2.67
N LEU A 89 -24.30 7.49 -3.12
CA LEU A 89 -23.88 6.39 -2.25
C LEU A 89 -22.48 6.66 -1.68
N LYS A 90 -21.52 7.09 -2.51
CA LYS A 90 -20.17 7.45 -2.05
C LYS A 90 -20.20 8.56 -1.00
N GLN A 91 -20.99 9.60 -1.21
CA GLN A 91 -21.19 10.68 -0.25
C GLN A 91 -21.78 10.13 1.06
N ARG A 92 -22.78 9.25 0.99
CA ARG A 92 -23.41 8.61 2.17
C ARG A 92 -22.44 7.77 2.98
N LEU A 93 -21.56 7.01 2.30
CA LEU A 93 -20.56 6.14 2.94
C LEU A 93 -19.33 6.91 3.44
N GLY A 94 -19.01 8.05 2.86
CA GLY A 94 -17.92 8.93 3.30
C GLY A 94 -18.27 9.82 4.49
N ALA A 95 -19.56 9.91 4.84
CA ALA A 95 -20.01 10.62 6.02
C ALA A 95 -20.08 9.70 7.26
N PRO A 96 -19.96 10.24 8.47
CA PRO A 96 -20.18 9.46 9.69
C PRO A 96 -21.57 8.78 9.70
N PRO A 97 -21.72 7.63 10.38
CA PRO A 97 -23.02 7.01 10.57
C PRO A 97 -24.01 8.00 11.21
N ARG A 98 -25.26 7.94 10.78
CA ARG A 98 -26.34 8.77 11.33
C ARG A 98 -26.96 8.09 12.56
N PRO A 99 -27.65 8.83 13.42
CA PRO A 99 -28.37 8.24 14.57
C PRO A 99 -29.33 7.12 14.14
N GLU A 100 -29.99 7.25 12.97
CA GLU A 100 -30.94 6.28 12.45
C GLU A 100 -30.27 4.94 12.04
N ASP A 101 -28.98 4.95 11.75
CA ASP A 101 -28.23 3.73 11.43
C ASP A 101 -28.08 2.81 12.65
N GLY A 102 -28.12 3.37 13.87
CA GLY A 102 -28.03 2.63 15.12
C GLY A 102 -26.68 1.97 15.37
N VAL A 103 -25.65 2.39 14.65
CA VAL A 103 -24.27 1.85 14.73
C VAL A 103 -23.23 2.96 14.70
N CYS A 104 -22.07 2.72 15.31
CA CYS A 104 -20.94 3.65 15.26
C CYS A 104 -20.05 3.45 14.01
N THR A 105 -20.22 2.33 13.28
CA THR A 105 -19.44 2.00 12.07
C THR A 105 -20.32 1.22 11.12
N LEU A 106 -20.39 1.66 9.87
CA LEU A 106 -21.16 0.96 8.83
C LEU A 106 -20.43 -0.30 8.37
N ARG A 107 -21.10 -1.45 8.52
CA ARG A 107 -20.63 -2.73 8.01
C ARG A 107 -21.51 -3.19 6.83
N GLY A 108 -21.13 -4.24 6.15
CA GLY A 108 -21.84 -4.74 4.98
C GLY A 108 -23.35 -4.92 5.16
N LEU A 109 -23.81 -5.34 6.36
CA LEU A 109 -25.25 -5.48 6.66
C LEU A 109 -25.93 -4.11 6.79
N ASP A 110 -25.26 -3.13 7.35
CA ASP A 110 -25.80 -1.77 7.53
C ASP A 110 -25.87 -1.08 6.17
N ILE A 111 -24.82 -1.23 5.34
CA ILE A 111 -24.82 -0.73 3.96
C ILE A 111 -25.91 -1.39 3.12
N ARG A 112 -26.20 -2.67 3.34
CA ARG A 112 -27.34 -3.34 2.69
C ARG A 112 -28.68 -2.70 3.08
N ARG A 113 -28.88 -2.36 4.37
CA ARG A 113 -30.07 -1.66 4.84
C ARG A 113 -30.18 -0.28 4.24
N ILE A 114 -29.08 0.48 4.16
CA ILE A 114 -29.03 1.79 3.52
C ILE A 114 -29.44 1.68 2.03
N LEU A 115 -28.92 0.69 1.31
CA LEU A 115 -29.25 0.45 -0.10
C LEU A 115 -30.75 0.13 -0.27
N GLU A 116 -31.32 -0.65 0.64
CA GLU A 116 -32.75 -0.97 0.64
C GLU A 116 -33.61 0.26 0.96
N HIS A 117 -33.29 0.99 2.04
CA HIS A 117 -34.14 2.09 2.53
C HIS A 117 -33.96 3.39 1.74
N GLU A 118 -32.72 3.77 1.40
CA GLU A 118 -32.42 5.05 0.77
C GLU A 118 -32.40 5.00 -0.76
N PHE A 119 -32.19 3.80 -1.34
CA PHE A 119 -32.04 3.62 -2.80
C PHE A 119 -33.07 2.63 -3.40
N GLY A 120 -33.88 1.96 -2.55
CA GLY A 120 -34.89 1.02 -3.00
C GLY A 120 -34.32 -0.28 -3.62
N VAL A 121 -33.06 -0.63 -3.30
CA VAL A 121 -32.35 -1.74 -3.92
C VAL A 121 -32.05 -2.83 -2.90
N LEU A 122 -32.72 -3.98 -3.06
CA LEU A 122 -32.46 -5.18 -2.26
C LEU A 122 -31.41 -6.05 -2.96
N MET A 123 -30.32 -6.35 -2.26
CA MET A 123 -29.28 -7.24 -2.75
C MET A 123 -28.72 -8.14 -1.64
N SER A 124 -28.06 -9.23 -2.06
CA SER A 124 -27.36 -10.11 -1.12
C SER A 124 -26.15 -9.40 -0.53
N LEU A 125 -25.69 -9.86 0.65
CA LEU A 125 -24.50 -9.31 1.29
C LEU A 125 -23.24 -9.41 0.38
N GLN A 126 -23.10 -10.51 -0.37
CA GLN A 126 -22.02 -10.67 -1.33
C GLN A 126 -22.11 -9.61 -2.44
N ALA A 127 -23.30 -9.34 -2.96
CA ALA A 127 -23.49 -8.30 -3.98
C ALA A 127 -23.19 -6.90 -3.46
N VAL A 128 -23.37 -6.64 -2.15
CA VAL A 128 -22.94 -5.39 -1.50
C VAL A 128 -21.42 -5.30 -1.51
N TYR A 129 -20.71 -6.35 -1.13
CA TYR A 129 -19.24 -6.35 -1.16
C TYR A 129 -18.69 -6.21 -2.58
N ASP A 130 -19.29 -6.88 -3.56
CA ASP A 130 -18.92 -6.76 -4.98
C ASP A 130 -19.15 -5.32 -5.51
N LEU A 131 -20.23 -4.68 -5.05
CA LEU A 131 -20.51 -3.27 -5.36
C LEU A 131 -19.46 -2.34 -4.74
N LEU A 132 -19.14 -2.52 -3.45
CA LEU A 132 -18.12 -1.72 -2.75
C LEU A 132 -16.77 -1.83 -3.43
N GLN A 133 -16.31 -3.05 -3.74
CA GLN A 133 -15.04 -3.26 -4.48
C GLN A 133 -15.04 -2.56 -5.83
N ARG A 134 -16.13 -2.67 -6.60
CA ARG A 134 -16.29 -1.97 -7.90
C ARG A 134 -16.25 -0.46 -7.76
N LEU A 135 -16.73 0.08 -6.64
CA LEU A 135 -16.69 1.51 -6.32
C LEU A 135 -15.33 1.96 -5.77
N GLY A 136 -14.37 1.04 -5.58
CA GLY A 136 -13.03 1.32 -5.08
C GLY A 136 -12.93 1.33 -3.55
N TYR A 137 -13.88 0.74 -2.83
CA TYR A 137 -13.83 0.61 -1.37
C TYR A 137 -13.15 -0.69 -0.94
N SER A 138 -12.40 -0.63 0.15
CA SER A 138 -11.81 -1.76 0.85
C SER A 138 -12.12 -1.64 2.34
N ASP A 139 -12.13 -2.77 3.06
CA ASP A 139 -12.23 -2.78 4.51
C ASP A 139 -10.87 -2.39 5.11
N LEU A 140 -10.78 -1.16 5.61
CA LEU A 140 -9.55 -0.57 6.13
C LEU A 140 -9.67 -0.29 7.64
N MET A 141 -8.59 -0.52 8.36
CA MET A 141 -8.46 -0.07 9.75
C MET A 141 -8.14 1.42 9.76
N PRO A 142 -8.95 2.28 10.41
CA PRO A 142 -8.62 3.69 10.57
C PRO A 142 -7.29 3.84 11.33
N ARG A 143 -6.45 4.77 10.88
CA ARG A 143 -5.29 5.19 11.67
C ARG A 143 -5.75 6.14 12.76
N PRO A 144 -5.29 5.97 14.01
CA PRO A 144 -5.50 6.97 15.04
C PRO A 144 -4.89 8.31 14.59
N GLN A 145 -5.64 9.38 14.76
CA GLN A 145 -5.16 10.74 14.53
C GLN A 145 -5.38 11.52 15.82
N HIS A 146 -4.39 12.34 16.20
CA HIS A 146 -4.54 13.22 17.36
C HIS A 146 -5.56 14.31 17.05
N GLU A 147 -6.37 14.72 18.05
CA GLU A 147 -7.39 15.76 17.84
C GLU A 147 -6.79 17.12 17.46
N ASP A 148 -5.56 17.40 17.94
CA ASP A 148 -4.83 18.64 17.64
C ASP A 148 -3.96 18.53 16.36
N ALA A 149 -4.04 17.42 15.61
CA ALA A 149 -3.31 17.28 14.35
C ALA A 149 -3.80 18.30 13.32
N ASN A 150 -2.87 19.06 12.73
CA ASN A 150 -3.21 20.09 11.75
C ASN A 150 -2.71 19.70 10.35
N PRO A 151 -3.62 19.31 9.42
CA PRO A 151 -3.25 18.90 8.07
C PRO A 151 -2.56 20.01 7.25
N GLU A 152 -2.86 21.28 7.52
CA GLU A 152 -2.23 22.40 6.81
C GLU A 152 -0.76 22.53 7.23
N VAL A 153 -0.47 22.40 8.54
CA VAL A 153 0.91 22.41 9.07
C VAL A 153 1.71 21.22 8.53
N GLN A 154 1.07 20.05 8.43
CA GLN A 154 1.71 18.86 7.87
C GLN A 154 2.00 19.01 6.36
N ALA A 155 1.07 19.58 5.61
CA ALA A 155 1.28 19.88 4.19
C ALA A 155 2.43 20.88 3.99
N PHE A 156 2.42 21.97 4.76
CA PHE A 156 3.47 22.96 4.75
C PHE A 156 4.84 22.37 5.12
N PHE A 157 4.90 21.52 6.15
CA PHE A 157 6.15 20.84 6.50
C PHE A 157 6.73 20.03 5.34
N LYS A 158 5.89 19.28 4.60
CA LYS A 158 6.35 18.50 3.43
C LYS A 158 6.94 19.38 2.32
N GLU A 159 6.50 20.62 2.22
CA GLU A 159 7.04 21.57 1.25
C GLU A 159 8.39 22.13 1.72
N ILE A 160 8.48 22.55 2.99
CA ILE A 160 9.68 23.22 3.51
C ILE A 160 10.81 22.27 3.91
N VAL A 161 10.52 21.01 4.27
CA VAL A 161 11.54 20.07 4.74
C VAL A 161 12.63 19.82 3.69
N VAL A 162 12.25 19.80 2.40
CA VAL A 162 13.19 19.64 1.29
C VAL A 162 14.13 20.84 1.21
N GLU A 163 13.62 22.06 1.38
CA GLU A 163 14.43 23.28 1.40
C GLU A 163 15.38 23.30 2.61
N GLN A 164 14.93 22.82 3.77
CA GLN A 164 15.78 22.69 4.97
C GLN A 164 16.91 21.68 4.75
N ILE A 165 16.61 20.53 4.14
CA ILE A 165 17.61 19.52 3.78
C ILE A 165 18.63 20.12 2.79
N ASP A 166 18.17 20.84 1.75
CA ASP A 166 19.05 21.50 0.79
C ASP A 166 19.93 22.58 1.44
N ALA A 167 19.40 23.33 2.40
CA ALA A 167 20.19 24.31 3.17
C ALA A 167 21.29 23.64 4.01
N ILE A 168 21.00 22.49 4.64
CA ILE A 168 22.00 21.68 5.36
C ILE A 168 23.05 21.14 4.38
N ALA A 169 22.65 20.67 3.19
CA ALA A 169 23.57 20.19 2.17
C ALA A 169 24.57 21.30 1.74
N GLN A 170 24.11 22.54 1.61
CA GLN A 170 24.96 23.68 1.28
C GLN A 170 25.97 24.03 2.39
N GLN A 171 25.66 23.74 3.65
CA GLN A 171 26.57 23.92 4.78
C GLN A 171 27.65 22.83 4.85
N HIS A 172 27.41 21.67 4.22
CA HIS A 172 28.31 20.51 4.22
C HIS A 172 28.63 20.00 2.81
N PRO A 173 29.17 20.84 1.91
CA PRO A 173 29.34 20.54 0.49
C PRO A 173 30.29 19.37 0.21
N ASP A 174 31.20 19.07 1.14
CA ASP A 174 32.18 17.96 1.03
C ASP A 174 31.69 16.66 1.68
N ARG A 175 30.40 16.58 2.08
CA ARG A 175 29.82 15.44 2.74
C ARG A 175 28.67 14.85 1.92
N GLU A 176 28.56 13.53 1.91
CA GLU A 176 27.34 12.84 1.44
C GLU A 176 26.22 13.08 2.47
N LEU A 177 25.10 13.63 2.03
CA LEU A 177 23.95 13.85 2.92
C LEU A 177 23.07 12.60 2.93
N ARG A 178 22.69 12.13 4.12
CA ARG A 178 21.69 11.06 4.28
C ARG A 178 20.61 11.47 5.24
N VAL A 179 19.35 11.21 4.84
CA VAL A 179 18.17 11.54 5.64
C VAL A 179 17.74 10.32 6.44
N TYR A 180 17.68 10.51 7.75
CA TYR A 180 17.21 9.51 8.71
C TYR A 180 15.96 10.02 9.42
N PHE A 181 15.07 9.10 9.76
CA PHE A 181 13.99 9.36 10.69
C PHE A 181 14.24 8.57 11.97
N GLU A 182 13.99 9.21 13.07
CA GLU A 182 14.17 8.62 14.40
C GLU A 182 12.83 8.59 15.14
N ASP A 183 12.65 7.56 15.96
CA ASP A 183 11.51 7.39 16.85
C ASP A 183 11.83 6.39 17.98
N GLU A 184 11.02 6.41 19.05
CA GLU A 184 11.14 5.51 20.16
C GLU A 184 9.88 4.68 20.39
N ALA A 185 10.05 3.41 20.62
CA ALA A 185 8.96 2.53 21.03
C ALA A 185 9.17 1.95 22.41
N ARG A 186 8.11 1.93 23.21
CA ARG A 186 8.06 1.13 24.42
C ARG A 186 7.65 -0.29 24.08
N PHE A 187 8.48 -1.26 24.46
CA PHE A 187 8.25 -2.69 24.31
C PHE A 187 8.20 -3.35 25.69
N GLY A 188 7.16 -4.13 25.97
CA GLY A 188 6.94 -4.67 27.30
C GLY A 188 6.16 -5.97 27.33
N THR A 189 6.05 -6.54 28.54
CA THR A 189 5.35 -7.81 28.80
C THR A 189 3.85 -7.74 28.50
N GLN A 190 3.24 -6.56 28.50
CA GLN A 190 1.86 -6.37 28.02
C GLN A 190 1.82 -6.33 26.49
N GLY A 191 2.01 -7.51 25.87
CA GLY A 191 2.00 -7.66 24.41
C GLY A 191 0.66 -7.33 23.76
N THR A 192 0.70 -7.07 22.45
CA THR A 192 -0.48 -6.93 21.60
C THR A 192 -0.96 -8.29 21.09
N ILE A 193 -2.22 -8.36 20.69
CA ILE A 193 -2.82 -9.56 20.10
C ILE A 193 -2.99 -9.30 18.60
N THR A 194 -2.51 -10.23 17.77
CA THR A 194 -2.69 -10.18 16.32
C THR A 194 -3.36 -11.45 15.79
N ARG A 195 -3.83 -11.42 14.56
CA ARG A 195 -4.53 -12.53 13.90
C ARG A 195 -3.58 -13.70 13.67
N VAL A 196 -4.08 -14.91 13.89
CA VAL A 196 -3.37 -16.17 13.64
C VAL A 196 -4.21 -17.07 12.73
N TRP A 197 -3.56 -17.95 11.99
CA TRP A 197 -4.24 -19.00 11.28
C TRP A 197 -4.75 -20.04 12.26
N ALA A 198 -6.07 -20.32 12.23
CA ALA A 198 -6.71 -21.30 13.09
C ALA A 198 -7.85 -22.00 12.33
N PRO A 199 -8.27 -23.20 12.74
CA PRO A 199 -9.41 -23.87 12.12
C PRO A 199 -10.66 -23.00 12.11
N LYS A 200 -11.41 -23.01 11.02
CA LYS A 200 -12.66 -22.24 10.90
C LYS A 200 -13.64 -22.63 12.01
N GLY A 201 -14.16 -21.63 12.71
CA GLY A 201 -15.08 -21.83 13.84
C GLY A 201 -14.40 -22.04 15.18
N SER A 202 -13.05 -22.15 15.24
CA SER A 202 -12.31 -22.14 16.51
C SER A 202 -12.16 -20.71 17.05
N ARG A 203 -11.82 -20.62 18.34
CA ARG A 203 -11.42 -19.36 18.99
C ARG A 203 -10.02 -19.56 19.58
N PRO A 204 -8.96 -19.28 18.79
CA PRO A 204 -7.60 -19.37 19.29
C PRO A 204 -7.44 -18.47 20.50
N ARG A 205 -6.66 -18.91 21.48
CA ARG A 205 -6.36 -18.16 22.69
C ARG A 205 -4.92 -17.64 22.59
N ALA A 206 -4.71 -16.38 22.93
CA ALA A 206 -3.40 -15.81 23.19
C ALA A 206 -3.38 -15.36 24.65
N VAL A 207 -2.34 -15.72 25.38
CA VAL A 207 -2.17 -15.27 26.75
C VAL A 207 -1.77 -13.79 26.73
N ARG A 208 -2.40 -13.01 27.60
CA ARG A 208 -2.03 -11.62 27.83
C ARG A 208 -1.48 -11.51 29.23
N GLN A 209 -0.20 -11.23 29.31
CA GLN A 209 0.48 -11.01 30.59
C GLN A 209 0.05 -9.65 31.18
N ASN A 210 -0.07 -9.61 32.52
CA ASN A 210 -0.34 -8.39 33.27
C ASN A 210 0.95 -7.77 33.86
N GLY A 211 2.12 -8.20 33.35
CA GLY A 211 3.42 -7.68 33.76
C GLY A 211 3.56 -6.18 33.52
N ARG A 212 4.43 -5.53 34.28
CA ARG A 212 4.72 -4.09 34.18
C ARG A 212 6.19 -3.85 33.85
N GLU A 213 6.82 -4.81 33.22
CA GLU A 213 8.20 -4.69 32.75
C GLU A 213 8.20 -4.20 31.31
N TRP A 214 9.07 -3.26 31.01
CA TRP A 214 9.24 -2.70 29.65
C TRP A 214 10.67 -2.22 29.47
N LEU A 215 11.00 -2.04 28.21
CA LEU A 215 12.21 -1.37 27.75
C LEU A 215 11.86 -0.42 26.61
N TYR A 216 12.77 0.45 26.26
CA TYR A 216 12.66 1.39 25.15
C TYR A 216 13.61 0.97 24.04
N VAL A 217 13.11 1.06 22.82
CA VAL A 217 13.87 0.84 21.59
C VAL A 217 13.90 2.16 20.84
N LEU A 218 15.08 2.76 20.72
CA LEU A 218 15.31 3.94 19.90
C LEU A 218 15.84 3.47 18.55
N MET A 219 15.32 3.99 17.46
CA MET A 219 15.78 3.63 16.11
C MET A 219 15.83 4.82 15.17
N ALA A 220 16.97 4.98 14.50
CA ALA A 220 17.10 5.86 13.35
C ALA A 220 17.21 5.03 12.05
N VAL A 221 16.39 5.33 11.05
CA VAL A 221 16.35 4.61 9.77
C VAL A 221 16.57 5.56 8.61
N CYS A 222 17.55 5.26 7.76
CA CYS A 222 17.78 5.97 6.50
C CYS A 222 16.76 5.50 5.45
N VAL A 223 15.87 6.38 5.03
CA VAL A 223 14.80 6.02 4.08
C VAL A 223 15.33 5.73 2.66
N GLY A 224 16.50 6.28 2.30
CA GLY A 224 17.11 6.04 0.99
C GLY A 224 17.87 4.70 0.90
N THR A 225 18.62 4.35 1.95
CA THR A 225 19.50 3.18 1.93
C THR A 225 18.98 2.00 2.73
N GLY A 226 18.07 2.23 3.69
CA GLY A 226 17.64 1.23 4.67
C GLY A 226 18.67 0.97 5.77
N ALA A 227 19.75 1.77 5.86
CA ALA A 227 20.68 1.70 6.98
C ALA A 227 19.96 2.13 8.26
N ALA A 228 20.22 1.44 9.35
CA ALA A 228 19.60 1.74 10.64
C ALA A 228 20.62 1.69 11.77
N SER A 229 20.38 2.53 12.79
CA SER A 229 21.03 2.46 14.11
C SER A 229 19.95 2.23 15.16
N ALA A 230 20.24 1.42 16.17
CA ALA A 230 19.29 1.11 17.23
C ALA A 230 19.96 1.03 18.60
N LEU A 231 19.24 1.49 19.62
CA LEU A 231 19.64 1.40 21.02
C LEU A 231 18.47 0.87 21.87
N ILE A 232 18.74 -0.10 22.74
CA ILE A 232 17.74 -0.69 23.63
C ILE A 232 18.10 -0.36 25.06
N MET A 233 17.19 0.33 25.78
CA MET A 233 17.44 0.85 27.12
C MET A 233 16.28 0.57 28.08
N PRO A 234 16.52 0.43 29.39
CA PRO A 234 15.47 0.24 30.39
C PRO A 234 14.65 1.50 30.66
N GLU A 235 15.16 2.66 30.33
CA GLU A 235 14.54 3.96 30.54
C GLU A 235 14.80 4.89 29.36
N LEU A 236 14.03 5.99 29.26
CA LEU A 236 14.16 7.01 28.23
C LEU A 236 14.24 8.38 28.90
N ASN A 237 15.34 9.07 28.65
CA ASN A 237 15.60 10.43 29.11
C ASN A 237 16.66 11.08 28.20
N THR A 238 16.95 12.38 28.40
CA THR A 238 17.93 13.13 27.59
C THR A 238 19.33 12.48 27.63
N GLY A 239 19.74 11.88 28.75
CA GLY A 239 21.03 11.17 28.85
C GLY A 239 21.09 9.94 27.93
N VAL A 240 20.02 9.16 27.85
CA VAL A 240 19.90 8.01 26.94
C VAL A 240 19.90 8.50 25.48
N LEU A 241 19.22 9.60 25.19
CA LEU A 241 19.21 10.17 23.86
C LEU A 241 20.59 10.67 23.41
N ASN A 242 21.35 11.27 24.32
CA ASN A 242 22.76 11.64 24.06
C ASN A 242 23.63 10.41 23.77
N LEU A 243 23.44 9.29 24.48
CA LEU A 243 24.12 8.03 24.19
C LEU A 243 23.76 7.50 22.82
N PHE A 244 22.46 7.56 22.46
CA PHE A 244 21.98 7.17 21.13
C PHE A 244 22.60 8.01 20.02
N LEU A 245 22.59 9.35 20.15
CA LEU A 245 23.19 10.25 19.18
C LEU A 245 24.70 10.04 19.03
N GLU A 246 25.41 9.78 20.12
CA GLU A 246 26.83 9.46 20.09
C GLU A 246 27.10 8.14 19.35
N GLN A 247 26.34 7.09 19.65
CA GLN A 247 26.41 5.79 18.93
C GLN A 247 26.10 5.98 17.46
N PHE A 248 24.96 6.60 17.14
CA PHE A 248 24.52 6.88 15.78
C PHE A 248 25.57 7.61 14.97
N SER A 249 26.15 8.67 15.54
CA SER A 249 27.22 9.45 14.93
C SER A 249 28.47 8.63 14.59
N ARG A 250 28.85 7.67 15.46
CA ARG A 250 29.99 6.78 15.24
C ARG A 250 29.70 5.71 14.18
N GLU A 251 28.47 5.28 14.04
CA GLU A 251 28.05 4.27 13.07
C GLU A 251 27.89 4.86 11.66
N LEU A 252 27.80 6.19 11.50
CA LEU A 252 27.74 6.81 10.19
C LEU A 252 29.02 6.54 9.39
N PRO A 253 28.93 6.22 8.10
CA PRO A 253 30.09 6.06 7.24
C PRO A 253 30.94 7.34 7.19
N ALA A 254 32.25 7.17 7.03
CA ALA A 254 33.15 8.30 6.86
C ALA A 254 32.71 9.17 5.68
N GLY A 255 32.65 10.49 5.88
CA GLY A 255 32.22 11.43 4.84
C GLY A 255 30.70 11.64 4.74
N VAL A 256 29.89 10.94 5.55
CA VAL A 256 28.45 11.16 5.62
C VAL A 256 28.11 12.24 6.66
N HIS A 257 27.15 13.10 6.32
CA HIS A 257 26.44 13.97 7.26
C HIS A 257 24.98 13.55 7.31
N ALA A 258 24.48 13.22 8.51
CA ALA A 258 23.11 12.79 8.68
C ALA A 258 22.18 13.98 8.96
N VAL A 259 21.06 14.03 8.26
CA VAL A 259 19.89 14.84 8.65
C VAL A 259 18.94 13.90 9.40
N LEU A 260 18.81 14.11 10.70
CA LEU A 260 17.94 13.31 11.56
C LEU A 260 16.64 14.06 11.80
N ILE A 261 15.55 13.48 11.33
CA ILE A 261 14.19 14.01 11.48
C ILE A 261 13.50 13.23 12.60
N TRP A 262 13.03 13.93 13.62
CA TRP A 262 12.42 13.36 14.81
C TRP A 262 11.24 14.18 15.34
N ASP A 263 10.53 13.71 16.33
CA ASP A 263 9.42 14.42 16.93
C ASP A 263 9.87 15.51 17.94
N GLY A 264 8.92 16.21 18.52
CA GLY A 264 9.15 17.29 19.48
C GLY A 264 8.97 16.89 20.93
N ALA A 265 9.28 15.64 21.32
CA ALA A 265 9.19 15.22 22.71
C ALA A 265 10.08 16.08 23.62
N GLY A 266 9.68 16.23 24.89
CA GLY A 266 10.34 17.14 25.81
C GLY A 266 11.85 16.90 26.03
N TYR A 267 12.31 15.64 25.93
CA TYR A 267 13.72 15.28 26.00
C TYR A 267 14.49 15.61 24.69
N HIS A 268 13.82 15.78 23.54
CA HIS A 268 14.39 16.25 22.28
C HIS A 268 14.66 17.76 22.29
N THR A 269 13.96 18.51 23.12
CA THR A 269 14.07 19.98 23.22
C THR A 269 14.85 20.42 24.47
N SER A 270 15.45 19.49 25.20
CA SER A 270 16.24 19.79 26.39
C SER A 270 17.51 20.59 26.05
N GLY A 271 17.83 21.58 26.87
CA GLY A 271 19.10 22.31 26.78
C GLY A 271 20.36 21.46 27.04
N ASP A 272 20.20 20.25 27.59
CA ASP A 272 21.30 19.31 27.86
C ASP A 272 21.55 18.33 26.70
N LEU A 273 20.84 18.51 25.57
CA LEU A 273 21.03 17.68 24.39
C LEU A 273 22.37 18.01 23.69
N VAL A 274 23.16 16.98 23.44
CA VAL A 274 24.45 17.08 22.76
C VAL A 274 24.35 16.52 21.35
N VAL A 275 24.32 17.39 20.36
CA VAL A 275 24.23 17.01 18.94
C VAL A 275 25.64 16.87 18.35
N PRO A 276 26.00 15.68 17.81
CA PRO A 276 27.30 15.47 17.16
C PRO A 276 27.47 16.34 15.90
N SER A 277 28.71 16.70 15.57
CA SER A 277 29.04 17.61 14.45
C SER A 277 28.72 17.08 13.05
N ASN A 278 28.48 15.76 12.92
CA ASN A 278 28.09 15.10 11.67
C ASN A 278 26.58 14.79 11.61
N VAL A 279 25.78 15.41 12.49
CA VAL A 279 24.33 15.24 12.58
C VAL A 279 23.68 16.63 12.60
N SER A 280 22.68 16.84 11.77
CA SER A 280 21.78 17.99 11.83
C SER A 280 20.37 17.51 12.14
N LEU A 281 19.64 18.25 12.97
CA LEU A 281 18.30 17.89 13.43
C LEU A 281 17.24 18.71 12.70
N ILE A 282 16.16 18.04 12.28
CA ILE A 282 14.93 18.68 11.83
C ILE A 282 13.78 18.13 12.68
N GLN A 283 12.99 19.03 13.25
CA GLN A 283 11.87 18.67 14.10
C GLN A 283 10.59 18.50 13.28
N LEU A 284 9.88 17.41 13.48
CA LEU A 284 8.52 17.20 12.94
C LEU A 284 7.52 18.17 13.59
N PRO A 285 6.45 18.53 12.89
CA PRO A 285 5.35 19.27 13.49
C PRO A 285 4.73 18.50 14.65
N PRO A 286 4.22 19.20 15.67
CA PRO A 286 3.53 18.56 16.78
C PRO A 286 2.35 17.68 16.28
N TYR A 287 2.07 16.60 17.01
CA TYR A 287 0.92 15.73 16.75
C TYR A 287 0.85 15.19 15.31
N SER A 288 2.00 14.89 14.73
CA SER A 288 2.12 14.45 13.33
C SER A 288 2.86 13.10 13.15
N PRO A 289 2.48 12.03 13.88
CA PRO A 289 3.14 10.73 13.79
C PRO A 289 3.07 10.11 12.39
N GLU A 290 2.06 10.49 11.59
CA GLU A 290 1.92 10.05 10.20
C GLU A 290 3.03 10.55 9.27
N LEU A 291 3.79 11.56 9.67
CA LEU A 291 4.98 12.04 8.95
C LEU A 291 6.23 11.24 9.31
N ASN A 292 6.24 10.52 10.45
CA ASN A 292 7.38 9.68 10.82
C ASN A 292 7.22 8.26 10.26
N PRO A 293 8.01 7.84 9.25
CA PRO A 293 7.89 6.51 8.68
C PRO A 293 8.34 5.39 9.64
N VAL A 294 9.10 5.69 10.71
CA VAL A 294 9.51 4.72 11.73
C VAL A 294 8.31 4.20 12.52
N GLU A 295 7.23 4.96 12.63
CA GLU A 295 5.96 4.48 13.19
C GLU A 295 5.43 3.21 12.47
N ASN A 296 5.63 3.09 11.15
CA ASN A 296 5.28 1.89 10.41
C ASN A 296 6.17 0.69 10.82
N LEU A 297 7.41 0.96 11.22
CA LEU A 297 8.32 -0.08 11.71
C LEU A 297 7.83 -0.67 13.04
N TRP A 298 7.32 0.17 13.94
CA TRP A 298 6.70 -0.31 15.18
C TRP A 298 5.47 -1.16 14.91
N HIS A 299 4.66 -0.80 13.93
CA HIS A 299 3.54 -1.64 13.49
C HIS A 299 4.03 -2.99 12.94
N TYR A 300 5.09 -2.98 12.15
CA TYR A 300 5.70 -4.19 11.62
C TYR A 300 6.24 -5.09 12.72
N LEU A 301 7.03 -4.54 13.65
CA LEU A 301 7.60 -5.28 14.77
C LEU A 301 6.51 -5.86 15.69
N ARG A 302 5.46 -5.08 15.99
CA ARG A 302 4.30 -5.58 16.75
C ARG A 302 3.60 -6.72 16.01
N ALA A 303 3.36 -6.61 14.72
CA ALA A 303 2.63 -7.61 13.95
C ALA A 303 3.42 -8.92 13.79
N HIS A 304 4.75 -8.86 13.62
CA HIS A 304 5.57 -10.00 13.21
C HIS A 304 6.45 -10.58 14.30
N HIS A 305 6.82 -9.79 15.32
CA HIS A 305 7.80 -10.20 16.33
C HIS A 305 7.26 -10.15 17.76
N TRP A 306 6.43 -9.16 18.11
CA TRP A 306 6.10 -8.82 19.50
C TRP A 306 4.70 -9.23 19.94
N SER A 307 3.79 -9.58 19.02
CA SER A 307 2.42 -9.98 19.35
C SER A 307 2.31 -11.47 19.69
N ASN A 308 1.26 -11.82 20.47
CA ASN A 308 0.91 -13.19 20.84
C ASN A 308 2.05 -13.94 21.57
N ARG A 309 2.87 -13.25 22.36
CA ARG A 309 4.00 -13.82 23.07
C ARG A 309 3.86 -13.69 24.58
N GLU A 310 4.48 -14.60 25.29
CA GLU A 310 4.71 -14.58 26.72
C GLU A 310 6.21 -14.47 26.98
N TYR A 311 6.58 -13.73 28.02
CA TYR A 311 7.97 -13.51 28.41
C TYR A 311 8.18 -14.01 29.84
N GLU A 312 9.25 -14.80 30.09
CA GLU A 312 9.61 -15.33 31.39
C GLU A 312 10.28 -14.29 32.32
N GLY A 313 10.06 -12.98 32.03
CA GLY A 313 10.60 -11.85 32.76
C GLY A 313 11.50 -10.97 31.92
N TYR A 314 12.07 -9.95 32.54
CA TYR A 314 12.85 -8.91 31.87
C TYR A 314 14.02 -9.43 30.99
N PRO A 315 14.84 -10.43 31.42
CA PRO A 315 15.92 -10.95 30.57
C PRO A 315 15.42 -11.58 29.26
N ASP A 316 14.24 -12.22 29.29
CA ASP A 316 13.63 -12.80 28.09
C ASP A 316 13.05 -11.72 27.16
N LEU A 317 12.38 -10.73 27.73
CA LEU A 317 11.92 -9.54 27.03
C LEU A 317 13.08 -8.82 26.31
N GLN A 318 14.21 -8.65 27.00
CA GLN A 318 15.42 -8.02 26.46
C GLN A 318 16.02 -8.85 25.29
N ARG A 319 16.16 -10.18 25.47
CA ARG A 319 16.63 -11.05 24.38
C ARG A 319 15.77 -10.95 23.13
N GLU A 320 14.45 -10.94 23.30
CA GLU A 320 13.53 -10.82 22.16
C GLU A 320 13.61 -9.46 21.49
N ALA A 321 13.74 -8.37 22.25
CA ALA A 321 13.97 -7.05 21.72
C ALA A 321 15.23 -7.00 20.85
N VAL A 322 16.36 -7.47 21.39
CA VAL A 322 17.64 -7.53 20.65
C VAL A 322 17.49 -8.38 19.39
N ARG A 323 16.93 -9.60 19.52
CA ARG A 323 16.74 -10.50 18.37
C ARG A 323 15.91 -9.89 17.25
N SER A 324 14.77 -9.26 17.59
CA SER A 324 13.86 -8.69 16.63
C SER A 324 14.40 -7.42 15.98
N VAL A 325 15.07 -6.56 16.75
CA VAL A 325 15.70 -5.33 16.25
C VAL A 325 16.88 -5.68 15.33
N CYS A 326 17.77 -6.60 15.71
CA CYS A 326 18.85 -7.05 14.82
C CYS A 326 18.30 -7.64 13.51
N ALA A 327 17.29 -8.52 13.60
CA ALA A 327 16.70 -9.13 12.41
C ALA A 327 16.11 -8.11 11.43
N VAL A 328 15.65 -6.96 11.91
CA VAL A 328 15.12 -5.88 11.07
C VAL A 328 16.24 -4.99 10.56
N CYS A 329 17.25 -4.67 11.40
CA CYS A 329 18.41 -3.88 10.97
C CYS A 329 19.24 -4.58 9.88
N ASP A 330 19.27 -5.91 9.89
CA ASP A 330 19.97 -6.71 8.86
C ASP A 330 19.25 -6.78 7.52
N ASP A 331 17.98 -6.31 7.43
CA ASP A 331 17.15 -6.35 6.20
C ASP A 331 16.87 -4.91 5.68
N ALA A 332 17.89 -4.31 5.04
CA ALA A 332 17.81 -2.95 4.51
C ALA A 332 16.67 -2.77 3.49
N GLU A 333 16.37 -3.78 2.64
CA GLU A 333 15.27 -3.70 1.68
C GLU A 333 13.92 -3.69 2.39
N ARG A 334 13.79 -4.42 3.48
CA ARG A 334 12.61 -4.39 4.34
C ARG A 334 12.43 -3.01 4.96
N LEU A 335 13.50 -2.45 5.54
CA LEU A 335 13.46 -1.12 6.15
C LEU A 335 13.07 -0.05 5.15
N LYS A 336 13.63 -0.03 3.94
CA LYS A 336 13.20 0.89 2.86
C LYS A 336 11.72 0.73 2.50
N SER A 337 11.23 -0.51 2.45
CA SER A 337 9.83 -0.78 2.13
C SER A 337 8.86 -0.35 3.24
N VAL A 338 9.23 -0.56 4.50
CA VAL A 338 8.39 -0.26 5.67
C VAL A 338 8.46 1.22 6.03
N CYS A 339 9.67 1.80 6.06
CA CYS A 339 9.93 3.19 6.41
C CYS A 339 9.96 4.11 5.20
N ASN A 340 9.00 3.95 4.27
CA ASN A 340 8.92 4.78 3.08
C ASN A 340 8.40 6.20 3.42
N ALA A 341 9.15 7.24 2.99
CA ALA A 341 8.78 8.64 3.11
C ALA A 341 8.96 9.35 1.76
N GLU A 342 7.97 9.23 0.87
CA GLU A 342 8.02 9.76 -0.50
C GLU A 342 8.36 11.25 -0.57
N TYR A 343 7.95 12.04 0.42
CA TYR A 343 8.14 13.49 0.46
C TYR A 343 9.60 13.94 0.68
N VAL A 344 10.52 13.02 1.05
CA VAL A 344 11.96 13.29 1.16
C VAL A 344 12.81 12.41 0.24
N GLN A 345 12.24 11.43 -0.46
CA GLN A 345 12.99 10.45 -1.27
C GLN A 345 13.79 11.04 -2.43
N GLN A 346 13.43 12.21 -2.93
CA GLN A 346 14.18 12.87 -4.02
C GLN A 346 15.56 13.37 -3.56
N ARG A 347 15.85 13.37 -2.26
CA ARG A 347 17.07 13.87 -1.63
C ARG A 347 17.73 12.88 -0.65
N ALA A 348 17.15 11.66 -0.51
CA ALA A 348 17.63 10.62 0.42
C ALA A 348 18.53 9.59 -0.26
#